data_2739355b1a11cd76fd6113504f6569a7
#
_entry.id   2739355b1a11cd76fd6113504f6569a7
#
_cell.length_a   1.000
_cell.length_b   1.000
_cell.length_c   1.000
_cell.angle_alpha   90.00
_cell.angle_beta   90.00
_cell.angle_gamma   90.00
#
_symmetry.space_group_name_H-M   'P 1'
#
loop_
_entity.id
_entity.type
_entity.pdbx_description
1 polymer ?
#
loop_
_entity_poly.entity_id
_entity_poly.type
_entity_poly.pdbx_seq_one_letter_code
_entity_poly.pdbx_strand_id
1 'polypeptide(L)'
;NKEYDCIIGVSGGIDSSYLTYIAKKQFKLRPLIFHVDAGWNSQIAVDNIGKLLDHLELDLFTEVIDWEEVRDLQIAFLKSGVSHIDVPQDHAFFATMYKYAHFHNINYILTGGNLSTECIRNPKEWMYFQSDERQLRDIHNKFGAKKLKNFPTTSILWHKLYLPYFKK
;
A
#
# COMPACT_ATOMS: atom_id res chain seq x y z
N ASN A 1 14.39 -2.50 -22.83
CA ASN A 1 15.01 -2.39 -21.50
C ASN A 1 14.02 -1.76 -20.55
N LYS A 2 13.56 -2.51 -19.54
CA LYS A 2 12.74 -1.96 -18.45
C LYS A 2 13.66 -1.23 -17.47
N GLU A 3 13.23 -0.08 -16.97
CA GLU A 3 13.97 0.69 -15.97
C GLU A 3 14.03 -0.06 -14.64
N TYR A 4 12.89 -0.66 -14.24
CA TYR A 4 12.73 -1.40 -12.99
C TYR A 4 12.29 -2.85 -13.25
N ASP A 5 12.79 -3.77 -12.42
CA ASP A 5 12.46 -5.19 -12.47
C ASP A 5 11.27 -5.55 -11.60
N CYS A 6 11.11 -4.85 -10.47
CA CYS A 6 10.03 -5.04 -9.49
C CYS A 6 9.71 -3.74 -8.75
N ILE A 7 8.60 -3.73 -8.00
CA ILE A 7 8.23 -2.65 -7.08
C ILE A 7 8.19 -3.19 -5.65
N ILE A 8 8.70 -2.42 -4.70
CA ILE A 8 8.73 -2.73 -3.27
C ILE A 8 8.23 -1.54 -2.49
N GLY A 9 7.22 -1.76 -1.63
CA GLY A 9 6.79 -0.76 -0.66
C GLY A 9 7.59 -0.84 0.62
N VAL A 10 8.05 0.30 1.13
CA VAL A 10 8.82 0.38 2.37
C VAL A 10 8.04 1.12 3.45
N SER A 11 8.02 0.53 4.65
CA SER A 11 7.37 1.10 5.84
C SER A 11 8.36 1.54 6.92
N GLY A 12 9.66 1.34 6.71
CA GLY A 12 10.69 1.52 7.74
C GLY A 12 10.77 0.39 8.77
N GLY A 13 9.93 -0.65 8.61
CA GLY A 13 9.98 -1.89 9.39
C GLY A 13 11.03 -2.88 8.86
N ILE A 14 11.35 -3.90 9.67
CA ILE A 14 12.43 -4.84 9.37
C ILE A 14 12.15 -5.69 8.12
N ASP A 15 10.91 -6.15 7.93
CA ASP A 15 10.55 -7.07 6.84
C ASP A 15 10.71 -6.42 5.47
N SER A 16 10.14 -5.22 5.30
CA SER A 16 10.27 -4.45 4.05
C SER A 16 11.71 -4.02 3.79
N SER A 17 12.46 -3.69 4.84
CA SER A 17 13.88 -3.32 4.74
C SER A 17 14.74 -4.51 4.32
N TYR A 18 14.54 -5.68 4.94
CA TYR A 18 15.26 -6.90 4.62
C TYR A 18 14.95 -7.38 3.19
N LEU A 19 13.67 -7.34 2.79
CA LEU A 19 13.28 -7.64 1.43
C LEU A 19 13.99 -6.75 0.41
N THR A 20 14.04 -5.44 0.67
CA THR A 20 14.73 -4.48 -0.20
C THR A 20 16.23 -4.79 -0.31
N TYR A 21 16.87 -5.11 0.82
CA TYR A 21 18.27 -5.52 0.85
C TYR A 21 18.52 -6.78 0.01
N ILE A 22 17.71 -7.83 0.20
CA ILE A 22 17.84 -9.09 -0.56
C ILE A 22 17.63 -8.83 -2.05
N ALA A 23 16.58 -8.13 -2.44
CA ALA A 23 16.27 -7.81 -3.82
C ALA A 23 17.46 -7.11 -4.51
N LYS A 24 18.05 -6.10 -3.87
CA LYS A 24 19.16 -5.32 -4.42
C LYS A 24 20.50 -6.07 -4.36
N LYS A 25 20.87 -6.60 -3.17
CA LYS A 25 22.24 -7.14 -2.95
C LYS A 25 22.39 -8.60 -3.37
N GLN A 26 21.40 -9.45 -3.13
CA GLN A 26 21.50 -10.88 -3.47
C GLN A 26 20.98 -11.15 -4.88
N PHE A 27 19.79 -10.70 -5.22
CA PHE A 27 19.19 -10.95 -6.53
C PHE A 27 19.60 -9.94 -7.62
N LYS A 28 20.30 -8.86 -7.26
CA LYS A 28 20.76 -7.82 -8.18
C LYS A 28 19.65 -7.19 -9.00
N LEU A 29 18.44 -7.15 -8.45
CA LEU A 29 17.29 -6.51 -9.07
C LEU A 29 17.43 -4.98 -9.01
N ARG A 30 16.68 -4.31 -9.87
CA ARG A 30 16.48 -2.86 -9.89
C ARG A 30 15.07 -2.57 -9.38
N PRO A 31 14.86 -2.53 -8.05
CA PRO A 31 13.55 -2.28 -7.51
C PRO A 31 13.18 -0.79 -7.63
N LEU A 32 11.93 -0.49 -7.99
CA LEU A 32 11.31 0.78 -7.70
C LEU A 32 10.87 0.73 -6.24
N ILE A 33 11.42 1.62 -5.42
CA ILE A 33 11.07 1.72 -4.01
C ILE A 33 10.04 2.82 -3.83
N PHE A 34 8.93 2.51 -3.16
CA PHE A 34 7.92 3.52 -2.88
C PHE A 34 7.48 3.50 -1.42
N HIS A 35 7.03 4.65 -0.97
CA HIS A 35 6.45 4.87 0.35
C HIS A 35 5.16 5.64 0.21
N VAL A 36 4.15 5.29 1.01
CA VAL A 36 2.90 6.03 1.10
C VAL A 36 2.87 6.73 2.45
N ASP A 37 2.87 8.05 2.40
CA ASP A 37 2.73 8.89 3.59
C ASP A 37 1.26 9.26 3.79
N ALA A 38 0.63 8.60 4.74
CA ALA A 38 -0.75 8.86 5.16
C ALA A 38 -0.83 9.71 6.45
N GLY A 39 0.28 10.34 6.86
CA GLY A 39 0.35 11.19 8.04
C GLY A 39 0.58 10.46 9.38
N TRP A 40 0.84 9.15 9.35
CA TRP A 40 1.06 8.32 10.54
C TRP A 40 2.51 7.93 10.76
N ASN A 41 3.43 8.42 9.94
CA ASN A 41 4.82 8.00 9.99
C ASN A 41 5.50 8.42 11.30
N SER A 42 6.13 7.46 11.97
CA SER A 42 7.04 7.79 13.06
C SER A 42 8.38 8.29 12.51
N GLN A 43 9.05 9.18 13.25
CA GLN A 43 10.37 9.66 12.86
C GLN A 43 11.38 8.51 12.69
N ILE A 44 11.30 7.49 13.54
CA ILE A 44 12.17 6.29 13.48
C ILE A 44 11.97 5.56 12.14
N ALA A 45 10.71 5.39 11.68
CA ALA A 45 10.43 4.74 10.40
C ALA A 45 11.01 5.53 9.22
N VAL A 46 10.85 6.83 9.23
CA VAL A 46 11.40 7.74 8.19
C VAL A 46 12.93 7.65 8.17
N ASP A 47 13.58 7.72 9.33
CA ASP A 47 15.04 7.63 9.46
C ASP A 47 15.57 6.26 8.98
N ASN A 48 14.84 5.18 9.28
CA ASN A 48 15.21 3.83 8.84
C ASN A 48 15.12 3.70 7.32
N ILE A 49 14.08 4.26 6.69
CA ILE A 49 13.95 4.29 5.23
C ILE A 49 15.14 5.04 4.61
N GLY A 50 15.44 6.25 5.10
CA GLY A 50 16.56 7.04 4.60
C GLY A 50 17.88 6.27 4.67
N LYS A 51 18.25 5.76 5.86
CA LYS A 51 19.49 4.99 6.05
C LYS A 51 19.59 3.75 5.15
N LEU A 52 18.47 3.03 4.97
CA LEU A 52 18.42 1.86 4.09
C LEU A 52 18.72 2.24 2.65
N LEU A 53 18.04 3.28 2.16
CA LEU A 53 18.14 3.67 0.75
C LEU A 53 19.50 4.31 0.42
N ASP A 54 20.05 5.11 1.31
CA ASP A 54 21.41 5.64 1.19
C ASP A 54 22.43 4.50 1.11
N HIS A 55 22.31 3.48 1.97
CA HIS A 55 23.20 2.32 1.95
C HIS A 55 23.09 1.46 0.68
N LEU A 56 21.89 1.39 0.11
CA LEU A 56 21.63 0.58 -1.08
C LEU A 56 21.74 1.38 -2.40
N GLU A 57 21.96 2.68 -2.32
CA GLU A 57 21.98 3.60 -3.48
C GLU A 57 20.71 3.44 -4.31
N LEU A 58 19.55 3.67 -3.65
CA LEU A 58 18.22 3.56 -4.23
C LEU A 58 17.44 4.85 -4.03
N ASP A 59 16.67 5.23 -5.03
CA ASP A 59 15.74 6.36 -4.97
C ASP A 59 14.42 5.96 -4.32
N LEU A 60 13.78 6.92 -3.64
CA LEU A 60 12.46 6.77 -3.02
C LEU A 60 11.41 7.58 -3.78
N PHE A 61 10.35 6.91 -4.17
CA PHE A 61 9.12 7.55 -4.62
C PHE A 61 8.15 7.64 -3.44
N THR A 62 7.79 8.85 -3.05
CA THR A 62 6.84 9.07 -1.95
C THR A 62 5.53 9.61 -2.49
N GLU A 63 4.43 8.93 -2.21
CA GLU A 63 3.08 9.44 -2.43
C GLU A 63 2.55 9.97 -1.09
N VAL A 64 2.31 11.27 -1.04
CA VAL A 64 1.72 11.92 0.13
C VAL A 64 0.21 12.00 -0.07
N ILE A 65 -0.55 11.40 0.84
CA ILE A 65 -2.01 11.42 0.78
C ILE A 65 -2.52 12.62 1.57
N ASP A 66 -3.61 13.22 1.09
CA ASP A 66 -4.28 14.31 1.79
C ASP A 66 -4.71 13.90 3.19
N TRP A 67 -4.07 14.48 4.21
CA TRP A 67 -4.32 14.15 5.61
C TRP A 67 -5.77 14.37 6.05
N GLU A 68 -6.42 15.39 5.52
CA GLU A 68 -7.80 15.69 5.87
C GLU A 68 -8.76 14.60 5.38
N GLU A 69 -8.49 14.04 4.20
CA GLU A 69 -9.26 12.92 3.65
C GLU A 69 -8.96 11.61 4.40
N VAL A 70 -7.68 11.34 4.70
CA VAL A 70 -7.29 10.16 5.50
C VAL A 70 -7.94 10.20 6.87
N ARG A 71 -7.85 11.33 7.57
CA ARG A 71 -8.41 11.51 8.91
C ARG A 71 -9.92 11.32 8.92
N ASP A 72 -10.63 11.92 7.97
CA ASP A 72 -12.10 11.81 7.90
C ASP A 72 -12.53 10.36 7.62
N LEU A 73 -11.84 9.70 6.70
CA LEU A 73 -12.08 8.30 6.36
C LEU A 73 -11.77 7.39 7.55
N GLN A 74 -10.67 7.61 8.26
CA GLN A 74 -10.30 6.84 9.46
C GLN A 74 -11.35 7.01 10.58
N ILE A 75 -11.84 8.22 10.80
CA ILE A 75 -12.94 8.49 11.75
C ILE A 75 -14.21 7.76 11.32
N ALA A 76 -14.52 7.74 10.02
CA ALA A 76 -15.69 7.01 9.51
C ALA A 76 -15.59 5.50 9.79
N PHE A 77 -14.41 4.91 9.59
CA PHE A 77 -14.16 3.50 9.91
C PHE A 77 -14.29 3.21 11.41
N LEU A 78 -13.74 4.06 12.28
CA LEU A 78 -13.91 3.93 13.73
C LEU A 78 -15.39 4.00 14.15
N LYS A 79 -16.15 4.92 13.57
CA LYS A 79 -17.60 5.07 13.87
C LYS A 79 -18.42 3.89 13.34
N SER A 80 -18.00 3.24 12.27
CA SER A 80 -18.71 2.12 11.67
C SER A 80 -18.65 0.84 12.50
N GLY A 81 -17.70 0.73 13.43
CA GLY A 81 -17.50 -0.44 14.28
C GLY A 81 -16.98 -1.68 13.54
N VAL A 82 -16.42 -1.54 12.34
CA VAL A 82 -15.81 -2.66 11.62
C VAL A 82 -14.56 -3.15 12.35
N SER A 83 -14.28 -4.44 12.24
CA SER A 83 -13.16 -5.09 12.93
C SER A 83 -11.78 -4.63 12.44
N HIS A 84 -11.67 -4.26 11.16
CA HIS A 84 -10.42 -3.85 10.53
C HIS A 84 -10.42 -2.34 10.29
N ILE A 85 -9.80 -1.61 11.18
CA ILE A 85 -9.72 -0.14 11.12
C ILE A 85 -8.59 0.36 10.22
N ASP A 86 -7.64 -0.51 9.83
CA ASP A 86 -6.48 -0.15 9.00
C ASP A 86 -6.78 -0.17 7.48
N VAL A 87 -7.98 -0.62 7.10
CA VAL A 87 -8.40 -0.71 5.69
C VAL A 87 -8.17 0.57 4.89
N PRO A 88 -8.44 1.78 5.40
CA PRO A 88 -8.16 3.00 4.64
C PRO A 88 -6.70 3.12 4.20
N GLN A 89 -5.77 2.90 5.12
CA GLN A 89 -4.34 2.99 4.83
C GLN A 89 -3.87 1.89 3.89
N ASP A 90 -4.28 0.65 4.14
CA ASP A 90 -3.95 -0.50 3.29
C ASP A 90 -4.48 -0.31 1.88
N HIS A 91 -5.72 0.17 1.75
CA HIS A 91 -6.32 0.43 0.44
C HIS A 91 -5.56 1.50 -0.35
N ALA A 92 -5.19 2.60 0.30
CA ALA A 92 -4.40 3.66 -0.31
C ALA A 92 -3.01 3.14 -0.74
N PHE A 93 -2.36 2.35 0.10
CA PHE A 93 -1.08 1.72 -0.20
C PHE A 93 -1.17 0.84 -1.45
N PHE A 94 -2.12 -0.08 -1.51
CA PHE A 94 -2.28 -0.96 -2.66
C PHE A 94 -2.69 -0.21 -3.92
N ALA A 95 -3.60 0.75 -3.82
CA ALA A 95 -4.02 1.56 -4.95
C ALA A 95 -2.83 2.32 -5.58
N THR A 96 -2.01 2.93 -4.74
CA THR A 96 -0.79 3.64 -5.16
C THR A 96 0.23 2.70 -5.77
N MET A 97 0.50 1.58 -5.11
CA MET A 97 1.42 0.56 -5.60
C MET A 97 1.07 0.07 -7.00
N TYR A 98 -0.20 -0.24 -7.24
CA TYR A 98 -0.65 -0.69 -8.55
C TYR A 98 -0.59 0.42 -9.60
N LYS A 99 -0.87 1.67 -9.22
CA LYS A 99 -0.74 2.84 -10.09
C LYS A 99 0.71 3.00 -10.58
N TYR A 100 1.67 2.95 -9.67
CA TYR A 100 3.10 3.03 -10.01
C TYR A 100 3.58 1.82 -10.82
N ALA A 101 3.18 0.61 -10.44
CA ALA A 101 3.52 -0.60 -11.18
C ALA A 101 2.99 -0.54 -12.63
N HIS A 102 1.79 0.00 -12.82
CA HIS A 102 1.24 0.21 -14.15
C HIS A 102 2.00 1.28 -14.93
N PHE A 103 2.23 2.44 -14.33
CA PHE A 103 2.89 3.58 -14.96
C PHE A 103 4.32 3.22 -15.44
N HIS A 104 5.09 2.52 -14.61
CA HIS A 104 6.45 2.08 -14.92
C HIS A 104 6.54 0.72 -15.65
N ASN A 105 5.39 0.15 -16.06
CA ASN A 105 5.33 -1.16 -16.72
C ASN A 105 6.04 -2.28 -15.94
N ILE A 106 5.86 -2.31 -14.63
CA ILE A 106 6.42 -3.30 -13.71
C ILE A 106 5.43 -4.46 -13.55
N ASN A 107 5.92 -5.69 -13.71
CA ASN A 107 5.08 -6.90 -13.64
C ASN A 107 5.15 -7.62 -12.29
N TYR A 108 6.16 -7.31 -11.48
CA TYR A 108 6.41 -8.02 -10.22
C TYR A 108 6.31 -7.06 -9.05
N ILE A 109 5.47 -7.43 -8.09
CA ILE A 109 5.33 -6.75 -6.81
C ILE A 109 5.92 -7.67 -5.76
N LEU A 110 6.90 -7.18 -5.00
CA LEU A 110 7.48 -7.92 -3.89
C LEU A 110 6.99 -7.30 -2.58
N THR A 111 6.52 -8.14 -1.67
CA THR A 111 6.04 -7.72 -0.36
C THR A 111 6.80 -8.43 0.75
N GLY A 112 7.05 -7.72 1.86
CA GLY A 112 7.68 -8.28 3.05
C GLY A 112 6.71 -9.03 3.97
N GLY A 113 5.46 -9.26 3.52
CA GLY A 113 4.44 -9.92 4.32
C GLY A 113 4.85 -11.31 4.79
N ASN A 114 4.62 -11.60 6.06
CA ASN A 114 4.95 -12.86 6.69
C ASN A 114 3.71 -13.73 6.83
N LEU A 115 3.66 -14.81 6.04
CA LEU A 115 2.53 -15.74 6.03
C LEU A 115 2.23 -16.34 7.42
N SER A 116 3.26 -16.56 8.22
CA SER A 116 3.13 -17.21 9.53
C SER A 116 2.55 -16.31 10.62
N THR A 117 2.78 -15.00 10.54
CA THR A 117 2.37 -14.04 11.56
C THR A 117 1.22 -13.14 11.14
N GLU A 118 1.06 -12.89 9.84
CA GLU A 118 0.09 -11.92 9.31
C GLU A 118 -1.13 -12.59 8.67
N CYS A 119 -1.06 -13.87 8.31
CA CYS A 119 -2.18 -14.60 7.74
C CYS A 119 -3.03 -15.34 8.77
N ILE A 120 -3.32 -14.70 9.90
CA ILE A 120 -4.28 -15.21 10.89
C ILE A 120 -5.67 -15.19 10.24
N ARG A 121 -6.32 -16.35 10.17
CA ARG A 121 -7.66 -16.45 9.61
C ARG A 121 -8.67 -15.79 10.54
N ASN A 122 -9.30 -14.74 10.05
CA ASN A 122 -10.47 -14.17 10.69
C ASN A 122 -11.67 -15.14 10.58
N PRO A 123 -12.64 -15.07 11.50
CA PRO A 123 -13.92 -15.73 11.34
C PRO A 123 -14.52 -15.40 9.96
N LYS A 124 -15.22 -16.37 9.35
CA LYS A 124 -15.79 -16.18 8.01
C LYS A 124 -16.76 -14.99 7.95
N GLU A 125 -17.42 -14.71 9.05
CA GLU A 125 -18.37 -13.61 9.21
C GLU A 125 -17.71 -12.24 9.15
N TRP A 126 -16.40 -12.17 9.40
CA TRP A 126 -15.59 -10.93 9.36
C TRP A 126 -14.86 -10.78 8.03
N MET A 127 -14.96 -11.79 7.15
CA MET A 127 -14.22 -11.75 5.89
C MET A 127 -14.90 -10.81 4.91
N TYR A 128 -14.11 -9.85 4.41
CA TYR A 128 -14.47 -8.98 3.32
C TYR A 128 -13.22 -8.75 2.43
N PHE A 129 -13.46 -8.25 1.25
CA PHE A 129 -12.37 -7.99 0.32
C PHE A 129 -11.80 -6.58 0.59
N GLN A 130 -10.64 -6.51 1.24
CA GLN A 130 -10.01 -5.25 1.69
C GLN A 130 -9.77 -4.25 0.55
N SER A 131 -9.58 -4.72 -0.68
CA SER A 131 -9.42 -3.86 -1.86
C SER A 131 -10.75 -3.45 -2.50
N ASP A 132 -11.88 -3.63 -1.82
CA ASP A 132 -13.18 -3.21 -2.32
C ASP A 132 -13.46 -1.74 -2.00
N GLU A 133 -13.28 -0.87 -2.98
CA GLU A 133 -13.61 0.55 -2.85
C GLU A 133 -15.09 0.81 -2.50
N ARG A 134 -16.00 -0.11 -2.83
CA ARG A 134 -17.43 0.04 -2.52
C ARG A 134 -17.68 0.02 -1.02
N GLN A 135 -17.03 -0.89 -0.29
CA GLN A 135 -17.13 -0.91 1.16
C GLN A 135 -16.56 0.37 1.78
N LEU A 136 -15.38 0.80 1.32
CA LEU A 136 -14.74 2.02 1.77
C LEU A 136 -15.66 3.23 1.55
N ARG A 137 -16.22 3.36 0.34
CA ARG A 137 -17.13 4.44 -0.01
C ARG A 137 -18.46 4.37 0.74
N ASP A 138 -19.01 3.18 0.98
CA ASP A 138 -20.26 3.01 1.74
C ASP A 138 -20.09 3.44 3.20
N ILE A 139 -19.00 3.02 3.85
CA ILE A 139 -18.67 3.44 5.20
C ILE A 139 -18.48 4.96 5.25
N HIS A 140 -17.71 5.50 4.32
CA HIS A 140 -17.46 6.93 4.27
C HIS A 140 -18.73 7.74 4.01
N ASN A 141 -19.60 7.31 3.12
CA ASN A 141 -20.89 7.99 2.85
C ASN A 141 -21.82 8.02 4.06
N LYS A 142 -21.74 7.01 4.95
CA LYS A 142 -22.56 6.90 6.16
C LYS A 142 -22.00 7.69 7.35
N PHE A 143 -20.69 7.72 7.49
CA PHE A 143 -20.02 8.18 8.71
C PHE A 143 -19.02 9.30 8.49
N GLY A 144 -18.59 9.55 7.26
CA GLY A 144 -17.67 10.64 6.91
C GLY A 144 -18.37 11.99 6.84
N ALA A 145 -17.59 13.05 6.97
CA ALA A 145 -18.06 14.44 6.93
C ALA A 145 -17.59 15.20 5.68
N LYS A 146 -16.52 14.76 5.05
CA LYS A 146 -15.89 15.41 3.89
C LYS A 146 -16.05 14.57 2.62
N LYS A 147 -15.82 15.17 1.45
CA LYS A 147 -15.78 14.41 0.19
C LYS A 147 -14.36 13.93 -0.07
N LEU A 148 -14.21 12.66 -0.38
CA LEU A 148 -12.94 12.13 -0.90
C LEU A 148 -12.77 12.61 -2.35
N LYS A 149 -11.72 13.38 -2.61
CA LYS A 149 -11.38 13.91 -3.93
C LYS A 149 -10.13 13.28 -4.52
N ASN A 150 -9.10 13.19 -3.69
CA ASN A 150 -7.75 12.77 -4.08
C ASN A 150 -7.33 11.45 -3.42
N PHE A 151 -8.13 10.91 -2.52
CA PHE A 151 -7.80 9.65 -1.84
C PHE A 151 -7.64 8.52 -2.87
N PRO A 152 -6.48 7.83 -2.91
CA PRO A 152 -6.24 6.79 -3.89
C PRO A 152 -7.16 5.59 -3.65
N THR A 153 -7.93 5.22 -4.66
CA THR A 153 -8.81 4.06 -4.61
C THR A 153 -8.60 3.14 -5.80
N THR A 154 -8.93 1.88 -5.60
CA THR A 154 -8.93 0.87 -6.67
C THR A 154 -10.16 -0.03 -6.53
N SER A 155 -10.71 -0.49 -7.66
CA SER A 155 -11.93 -1.28 -7.68
C SER A 155 -11.66 -2.77 -7.87
N ILE A 156 -12.62 -3.60 -7.44
CA ILE A 156 -12.59 -5.05 -7.71
C ILE A 156 -12.54 -5.33 -9.23
N LEU A 157 -13.22 -4.53 -10.03
CA LEU A 157 -13.19 -4.67 -11.49
C LEU A 157 -11.79 -4.47 -12.03
N TRP A 158 -11.07 -3.49 -11.51
CA TRP A 158 -9.69 -3.26 -11.91
C TRP A 158 -8.79 -4.45 -11.54
N HIS A 159 -8.92 -5.01 -10.34
CA HIS A 159 -8.16 -6.19 -9.91
C HIS A 159 -8.51 -7.46 -10.66
N LYS A 160 -9.80 -7.72 -10.91
CA LYS A 160 -10.25 -8.98 -11.51
C LYS A 160 -10.29 -8.99 -13.02
N LEU A 161 -10.45 -7.82 -13.65
CA LEU A 161 -10.54 -7.72 -15.11
C LEU A 161 -9.30 -7.07 -15.71
N TYR A 162 -8.91 -5.89 -15.21
CA TYR A 162 -7.82 -5.16 -15.84
C TYR A 162 -6.47 -5.83 -15.63
N LEU A 163 -6.09 -6.16 -14.39
CA LEU A 163 -4.79 -6.77 -14.11
C LEU A 163 -4.56 -8.10 -14.82
N PRO A 164 -5.50 -9.09 -14.79
CA PRO A 164 -5.28 -10.39 -15.44
C PRO A 164 -5.27 -10.33 -16.96
N TYR A 165 -6.06 -9.44 -17.58
CA TYR A 165 -6.28 -9.43 -19.04
C TYR A 165 -5.44 -8.42 -19.80
N PHE A 166 -5.08 -7.30 -19.19
CA PHE A 166 -4.34 -6.22 -19.84
C PHE A 166 -2.88 -6.08 -19.37
N LYS A 167 -2.48 -6.81 -18.35
CA LYS A 167 -1.10 -6.90 -17.88
C LYS A 167 -0.61 -8.36 -17.93
N LYS A 168 -0.52 -8.90 -19.13
CA LYS A 168 0.25 -10.12 -19.37
C LYS A 168 1.69 -9.77 -19.72
#